data_8e7ee197d315e77acd551966c176c06a
#
_entry.id   8e7ee197d315e77acd551966c176c06a
#
_cell.length_a   1.000
_cell.length_b   1.000
_cell.length_c   1.000
_cell.angle_alpha   90.00
_cell.angle_beta   90.00
_cell.angle_gamma   90.00
#
_symmetry.space_group_name_H-M   'P 1'
#
loop_
_entity.id
_entity.type
_entity.pdbx_description
1 polymer ?
#
loop_
_entity_poly.entity_id
_entity_poly.type
_entity_poly.pdbx_seq_one_letter_code
_entity_poly.pdbx_strand_id
1 'polypeptide(L)'
;MTAFTRRNVLSVAAGAAAATALPFNHQVRAATPPAGKQTAGWYRYKVGSIEVTVATDGVNRFKMAEDHVTNIKQDVVNAALAEVFMEKDMMTTPYNPIAINTGSKLAVVDTGTGESNYKKSNGTAGQLVANLAAAGIDRNAVDVVIISHYHGDHMNGLLMDDNSLTYPNAEILVPAKEHQY
;
A
#
# COMPACT_ATOMS: atom_id res chain seq x y z
N MET A 1 -10.45 13.89 59.89
CA MET A 1 -10.21 14.68 58.66
C MET A 1 -9.09 15.66 58.93
N THR A 2 -7.89 15.40 58.50
CA THR A 2 -6.73 16.28 58.65
C THR A 2 -6.81 17.42 57.63
N ALA A 3 -7.02 18.65 58.12
CA ALA A 3 -7.11 19.83 57.29
C ALA A 3 -5.72 20.15 56.68
N PHE A 4 -5.64 20.21 55.36
CA PHE A 4 -4.44 20.69 54.68
C PHE A 4 -4.26 22.19 54.91
N THR A 5 -3.15 22.58 55.52
CA THR A 5 -2.82 23.99 55.75
C THR A 5 -2.16 24.59 54.48
N ARG A 6 -2.27 25.92 54.29
CA ARG A 6 -1.60 26.65 53.21
C ARG A 6 -0.09 26.36 53.12
N ARG A 7 0.52 26.11 54.31
CA ARG A 7 1.97 25.79 54.43
C ARG A 7 2.28 24.43 53.81
N ASN A 8 1.38 23.43 54.00
CA ASN A 8 1.54 22.09 53.43
C ASN A 8 1.39 22.11 51.88
N VAL A 9 0.50 22.95 51.37
CA VAL A 9 0.33 23.12 49.90
C VAL A 9 1.55 23.78 49.28
N LEU A 10 2.13 24.80 49.93
CA LEU A 10 3.36 25.46 49.44
C LEU A 10 4.58 24.54 49.52
N SER A 11 4.69 23.68 50.52
CA SER A 11 5.79 22.71 50.63
C SER A 11 5.70 21.64 49.53
N VAL A 12 4.51 21.18 49.19
CA VAL A 12 4.28 20.23 48.09
C VAL A 12 4.56 20.89 46.71
N ALA A 13 4.15 22.15 46.53
CA ALA A 13 4.43 22.91 45.34
C ALA A 13 5.93 23.17 45.10
N ALA A 14 6.67 23.50 46.21
CA ALA A 14 8.13 23.69 46.16
C ALA A 14 8.87 22.37 45.84
N GLY A 15 8.40 21.24 46.38
CA GLY A 15 8.94 19.91 46.08
C GLY A 15 8.72 19.50 44.61
N ALA A 16 7.54 19.80 44.06
CA ALA A 16 7.25 19.55 42.66
C ALA A 16 8.08 20.43 41.70
N ALA A 17 8.32 21.71 42.06
CA ALA A 17 9.17 22.60 41.29
C ALA A 17 10.66 22.19 41.32
N ALA A 18 11.15 21.66 42.43
CA ALA A 18 12.51 21.14 42.53
C ALA A 18 12.72 19.85 41.72
N ALA A 19 11.70 18.99 41.62
CA ALA A 19 11.75 17.78 40.78
C ALA A 19 11.81 18.08 39.29
N THR A 20 11.26 19.21 38.82
CA THR A 20 11.34 19.64 37.41
C THR A 20 12.66 20.31 37.05
N ALA A 21 13.46 20.73 38.07
CA ALA A 21 14.77 21.37 37.88
C ALA A 21 15.93 20.36 37.78
N LEU A 22 15.69 19.08 38.03
CA LEU A 22 16.70 18.06 37.80
C LEU A 22 16.85 17.89 36.25
N PRO A 23 18.06 17.99 35.69
CA PRO A 23 18.26 17.73 34.28
C PRO A 23 17.97 16.24 34.07
N PHE A 24 16.76 15.95 33.60
CA PHE A 24 16.45 14.63 33.04
C PHE A 24 17.22 14.49 31.71
N ASN A 25 18.54 14.27 31.83
CA ASN A 25 19.36 13.82 30.70
C ASN A 25 19.07 12.35 30.38
N HIS A 26 17.80 11.99 30.32
CA HIS A 26 17.42 10.79 29.62
C HIS A 26 17.53 11.11 28.13
N GLN A 27 18.71 10.85 27.54
CA GLN A 27 18.76 10.58 26.11
C GLN A 27 17.79 9.42 25.90
N VAL A 28 16.60 9.74 25.39
CA VAL A 28 15.68 8.73 24.87
C VAL A 28 16.40 8.15 23.65
N ARG A 29 17.26 7.17 23.88
CA ARG A 29 17.76 6.31 22.83
C ARG A 29 16.57 5.50 22.39
N ALA A 30 16.16 5.67 21.14
CA ALA A 30 15.28 4.68 20.52
C ALA A 30 15.91 3.31 20.76
N ALA A 31 15.22 2.43 21.48
CA ALA A 31 15.77 1.13 21.91
C ALA A 31 16.06 0.21 20.72
N THR A 32 15.53 0.52 19.53
CA THR A 32 15.65 -0.27 18.32
C THR A 32 16.14 0.60 17.18
N PRO A 33 17.22 0.24 16.49
CA PRO A 33 17.66 0.94 15.29
C PRO A 33 16.56 0.83 14.19
N PRO A 34 16.50 1.80 13.25
CA PRO A 34 15.59 1.73 12.13
C PRO A 34 15.74 0.40 11.38
N ALA A 35 14.63 -0.21 10.97
CA ALA A 35 14.65 -1.50 10.26
C ALA A 35 15.40 -1.44 8.91
N GLY A 36 15.56 -0.25 8.34
CA GLY A 36 16.30 -0.02 7.10
C GLY A 36 15.68 -0.65 5.84
N LYS A 37 14.46 -1.20 5.97
CA LYS A 37 13.75 -1.81 4.85
C LYS A 37 12.25 -1.53 4.95
N GLN A 38 11.59 -1.48 3.79
CA GLN A 38 10.14 -1.44 3.69
C GLN A 38 9.54 -2.78 4.13
N THR A 39 8.42 -2.74 4.83
CA THR A 39 7.60 -3.93 5.10
C THR A 39 6.91 -4.39 3.82
N ALA A 40 6.49 -5.68 3.76
CA ALA A 40 5.70 -6.19 2.65
C ALA A 40 4.37 -5.42 2.53
N GLY A 41 3.99 -5.09 1.29
CA GLY A 41 2.85 -4.26 0.96
C GLY A 41 1.58 -5.07 0.76
N TRP A 42 1.04 -5.67 1.83
CA TRP A 42 -0.24 -6.38 1.75
C TRP A 42 -1.08 -6.19 3.00
N TYR A 43 -2.39 -6.35 2.82
CA TYR A 43 -3.39 -6.34 3.89
C TYR A 43 -4.43 -7.42 3.65
N ARG A 44 -4.87 -8.11 4.72
CA ARG A 44 -5.80 -9.23 4.62
C ARG A 44 -7.01 -9.01 5.53
N TYR A 45 -8.20 -9.31 5.00
CA TYR A 45 -9.46 -9.25 5.73
C TYR A 45 -10.43 -10.34 5.24
N LYS A 46 -11.57 -10.46 5.91
CA LYS A 46 -12.62 -11.41 5.53
C LYS A 46 -13.92 -10.70 5.17
N VAL A 47 -14.61 -11.27 4.19
CA VAL A 47 -15.99 -10.95 3.83
C VAL A 47 -16.79 -12.23 3.97
N GLY A 48 -17.48 -12.39 5.10
CA GLY A 48 -18.05 -13.67 5.51
C GLY A 48 -16.97 -14.73 5.69
N SER A 49 -17.09 -15.87 4.99
CA SER A 49 -16.08 -16.92 4.97
C SER A 49 -14.95 -16.72 3.97
N ILE A 50 -15.08 -15.76 3.05
CA ILE A 50 -14.10 -15.47 2.00
C ILE A 50 -12.96 -14.63 2.59
N GLU A 51 -11.71 -15.01 2.31
CA GLU A 51 -10.54 -14.24 2.66
C GLU A 51 -10.06 -13.42 1.45
N VAL A 52 -9.87 -12.12 1.65
CA VAL A 52 -9.39 -11.20 0.63
C VAL A 52 -8.04 -10.64 1.08
N THR A 53 -7.04 -10.78 0.22
CA THR A 53 -5.72 -10.18 0.41
C THR A 53 -5.52 -9.11 -0.64
N VAL A 54 -5.41 -7.85 -0.23
CA VAL A 54 -4.95 -6.75 -1.08
C VAL A 54 -3.43 -6.77 -1.06
N ALA A 55 -2.79 -6.85 -2.22
CA ALA A 55 -1.34 -6.79 -2.34
C ALA A 55 -0.98 -5.66 -3.30
N THR A 56 -0.19 -4.69 -2.83
CA THR A 56 0.22 -3.60 -3.71
C THR A 56 1.20 -4.11 -4.78
N ASP A 57 1.01 -3.65 -6.01
CA ASP A 57 2.03 -3.74 -7.07
C ASP A 57 2.95 -2.51 -7.07
N GLY A 58 2.64 -1.52 -6.24
CA GLY A 58 3.34 -0.26 -6.13
C GLY A 58 2.54 0.93 -6.66
N VAL A 59 3.24 1.94 -7.14
CA VAL A 59 2.64 3.19 -7.62
C VAL A 59 3.28 3.64 -8.92
N ASN A 60 2.49 4.26 -9.79
CA ASN A 60 2.98 5.09 -10.88
C ASN A 60 2.81 6.57 -10.48
N ARG A 61 3.86 7.36 -10.69
CA ARG A 61 3.86 8.78 -10.40
C ARG A 61 4.40 9.55 -11.59
N PHE A 62 3.58 10.46 -12.13
CA PHE A 62 3.94 11.23 -13.31
C PHE A 62 3.39 12.64 -13.25
N LYS A 63 4.04 13.56 -13.98
CA LYS A 63 3.53 14.91 -14.18
C LYS A 63 2.36 14.88 -15.16
N MET A 64 1.22 15.43 -14.74
CA MET A 64 0.06 15.55 -15.61
C MET A 64 0.29 16.58 -16.71
N ALA A 65 -0.13 16.26 -17.94
CA ALA A 65 -0.31 17.26 -18.99
C ALA A 65 -1.49 18.18 -18.64
N GLU A 66 -1.50 19.38 -19.19
CA GLU A 66 -2.56 20.37 -18.92
C GLU A 66 -3.96 19.89 -19.34
N ASP A 67 -4.03 19.00 -20.31
CA ASP A 67 -5.23 18.36 -20.86
C ASP A 67 -5.48 16.94 -20.32
N HIS A 68 -4.76 16.52 -19.29
CA HIS A 68 -4.89 15.18 -18.71
C HIS A 68 -6.33 14.90 -18.22
N VAL A 69 -6.98 15.92 -17.67
CA VAL A 69 -8.41 15.90 -17.34
C VAL A 69 -9.14 16.80 -18.31
N THR A 70 -9.87 16.19 -19.26
CA THR A 70 -10.39 16.89 -20.44
C THR A 70 -11.59 17.81 -20.20
N ASN A 71 -12.33 17.60 -19.10
CA ASN A 71 -13.60 18.29 -18.81
C ASN A 71 -13.50 19.32 -17.67
N ILE A 72 -12.32 19.57 -17.13
CA ILE A 72 -12.09 20.52 -16.03
C ILE A 72 -10.72 21.17 -16.18
N LYS A 73 -10.59 22.42 -15.69
CA LYS A 73 -9.31 23.13 -15.76
C LYS A 73 -8.30 22.60 -14.75
N GLN A 74 -7.02 22.66 -15.12
CA GLN A 74 -5.90 22.18 -14.29
C GLN A 74 -5.82 22.86 -12.91
N ASP A 75 -6.19 24.12 -12.78
CA ASP A 75 -6.22 24.83 -11.50
C ASP A 75 -7.25 24.24 -10.53
N VAL A 76 -8.41 23.80 -11.04
CA VAL A 76 -9.45 23.13 -10.24
C VAL A 76 -8.97 21.72 -9.83
N VAL A 77 -8.32 20.99 -10.74
CA VAL A 77 -7.71 19.69 -10.41
C VAL A 77 -6.68 19.86 -9.30
N ASN A 78 -5.82 20.86 -9.41
CA ASN A 78 -4.80 21.16 -8.42
C ASN A 78 -5.39 21.58 -7.05
N ALA A 79 -6.49 22.30 -7.05
CA ALA A 79 -7.20 22.62 -5.81
C ALA A 79 -7.71 21.35 -5.12
N ALA A 80 -8.31 20.42 -5.87
CA ALA A 80 -8.78 19.13 -5.33
C ALA A 80 -7.61 18.25 -4.82
N LEU A 81 -6.49 18.22 -5.53
CA LEU A 81 -5.28 17.52 -5.06
C LEU A 81 -4.77 18.10 -3.74
N ALA A 82 -4.76 19.43 -3.60
CA ALA A 82 -4.31 20.09 -2.37
C ALA A 82 -5.21 19.77 -1.16
N GLU A 83 -6.52 19.60 -1.34
CA GLU A 83 -7.46 19.22 -0.28
C GLU A 83 -7.14 17.86 0.36
N VAL A 84 -6.51 16.97 -0.42
CA VAL A 84 -6.08 15.64 0.05
C VAL A 84 -4.55 15.53 0.21
N PHE A 85 -3.87 16.65 0.32
CA PHE A 85 -2.42 16.76 0.53
C PHE A 85 -1.57 16.12 -0.58
N MET A 86 -2.10 16.03 -1.78
CA MET A 86 -1.37 15.56 -2.96
C MET A 86 -0.61 16.73 -3.64
N GLU A 87 0.45 16.38 -4.35
CA GLU A 87 1.31 17.36 -5.00
C GLU A 87 0.66 17.94 -6.24
N LYS A 88 0.83 19.26 -6.42
CA LYS A 88 0.36 20.00 -7.59
C LYS A 88 0.96 19.43 -8.88
N ASP A 89 0.15 19.35 -9.93
CA ASP A 89 0.50 18.86 -11.26
C ASP A 89 1.02 17.40 -11.31
N MET A 90 0.89 16.67 -10.21
CA MET A 90 1.36 15.28 -10.13
C MET A 90 0.20 14.30 -9.95
N MET A 91 0.17 13.26 -10.78
CA MET A 91 -0.69 12.11 -10.58
C MET A 91 0.08 11.01 -9.87
N THR A 92 -0.51 10.44 -8.83
CA THR A 92 0.00 9.24 -8.15
C THR A 92 -1.09 8.19 -8.19
N THR A 93 -0.86 7.12 -8.95
CA THR A 93 -1.81 6.02 -9.15
C THR A 93 -1.30 4.78 -8.44
N PRO A 94 -1.88 4.39 -7.30
CA PRO A 94 -1.53 3.14 -6.63
C PRO A 94 -2.16 1.95 -7.37
N TYR A 95 -1.43 0.85 -7.46
CA TYR A 95 -1.88 -0.41 -8.03
C TYR A 95 -2.07 -1.43 -6.92
N ASN A 96 -3.30 -1.90 -6.73
CA ASN A 96 -3.67 -2.78 -5.63
C ASN A 96 -4.49 -3.99 -6.10
N PRO A 97 -3.88 -4.93 -6.85
CA PRO A 97 -4.49 -6.21 -7.16
C PRO A 97 -4.90 -6.96 -5.89
N ILE A 98 -5.86 -7.87 -6.04
CA ILE A 98 -6.37 -8.64 -4.91
C ILE A 98 -6.28 -10.14 -5.16
N ALA A 99 -6.02 -10.91 -4.11
CA ALA A 99 -6.20 -12.34 -4.10
C ALA A 99 -7.42 -12.71 -3.23
N ILE A 100 -8.27 -13.61 -3.73
CA ILE A 100 -9.51 -14.03 -3.12
C ILE A 100 -9.43 -15.54 -2.85
N ASN A 101 -9.48 -15.93 -1.59
CA ASN A 101 -9.53 -17.33 -1.17
C ASN A 101 -10.93 -17.67 -0.66
N THR A 102 -11.64 -18.52 -1.38
CA THR A 102 -12.98 -19.00 -1.02
C THR A 102 -12.96 -20.24 -0.11
N GLY A 103 -11.79 -20.78 0.20
CA GLY A 103 -11.58 -22.04 0.87
C GLY A 103 -11.50 -23.26 -0.09
N SER A 104 -12.10 -23.14 -1.29
CA SER A 104 -12.04 -24.17 -2.34
C SER A 104 -11.31 -23.72 -3.60
N LYS A 105 -11.18 -22.41 -3.81
CA LYS A 105 -10.51 -21.77 -4.95
C LYS A 105 -9.74 -20.55 -4.51
N LEU A 106 -8.57 -20.35 -5.11
CA LEU A 106 -7.74 -19.15 -4.99
C LEU A 106 -7.76 -18.40 -6.33
N ALA A 107 -8.29 -17.19 -6.32
CA ALA A 107 -8.31 -16.32 -7.48
C ALA A 107 -7.43 -15.09 -7.25
N VAL A 108 -6.81 -14.59 -8.33
CA VAL A 108 -6.13 -13.29 -8.37
C VAL A 108 -6.89 -12.39 -9.34
N VAL A 109 -7.23 -11.17 -8.93
CA VAL A 109 -7.88 -10.18 -9.78
C VAL A 109 -6.86 -9.11 -10.14
N ASP A 110 -6.57 -9.00 -11.41
CA ASP A 110 -5.49 -8.23 -12.03
C ASP A 110 -4.08 -8.67 -11.58
N THR A 111 -3.11 -8.48 -12.44
CA THR A 111 -1.76 -9.01 -12.23
C THR A 111 -0.69 -7.94 -12.08
N GLY A 112 -1.10 -6.66 -12.02
CA GLY A 112 -0.18 -5.55 -11.90
C GLY A 112 0.64 -5.28 -13.15
N THR A 113 1.67 -4.47 -12.99
CA THR A 113 2.53 -3.99 -14.08
C THR A 113 3.60 -4.98 -14.53
N GLY A 114 3.74 -6.09 -13.79
CA GLY A 114 4.71 -7.16 -14.07
C GLY A 114 6.10 -6.94 -13.49
N GLU A 115 6.82 -8.05 -13.30
CA GLU A 115 8.15 -8.08 -12.70
C GLU A 115 9.17 -7.24 -13.48
N SER A 116 9.09 -7.21 -14.81
CA SER A 116 9.97 -6.40 -15.66
C SER A 116 9.89 -4.91 -15.32
N ASN A 117 8.75 -4.45 -14.81
CA ASN A 117 8.58 -3.06 -14.42
C ASN A 117 9.26 -2.73 -13.09
N TYR A 118 9.52 -3.71 -12.22
CA TYR A 118 10.22 -3.48 -10.96
C TYR A 118 11.59 -2.81 -11.17
N LYS A 119 12.36 -3.34 -12.11
CA LYS A 119 13.68 -2.77 -12.47
C LYS A 119 13.55 -1.40 -13.14
N LYS A 120 12.61 -1.26 -14.08
CA LYS A 120 12.38 -0.02 -14.85
C LYS A 120 11.91 1.13 -13.96
N SER A 121 11.09 0.83 -12.95
CA SER A 121 10.52 1.79 -12.01
C SER A 121 11.42 2.07 -10.79
N ASN A 122 12.64 1.51 -10.72
CA ASN A 122 13.49 1.53 -9.54
C ASN A 122 12.77 1.00 -8.29
N GLY A 123 11.97 -0.03 -8.44
CA GLY A 123 11.26 -0.70 -7.35
C GLY A 123 9.94 -0.03 -6.91
N THR A 124 9.48 1.02 -7.60
CA THR A 124 8.23 1.70 -7.21
C THR A 124 6.97 0.99 -7.71
N ALA A 125 7.08 0.10 -8.71
CA ALA A 125 6.00 -0.75 -9.22
C ALA A 125 6.53 -2.13 -9.61
N GLY A 126 5.69 -3.10 -9.94
CA GLY A 126 6.06 -4.48 -10.24
C GLY A 126 6.32 -5.33 -9.00
N GLN A 127 5.68 -5.00 -7.89
CA GLN A 127 5.91 -5.62 -6.57
C GLN A 127 4.94 -6.78 -6.26
N LEU A 128 3.91 -7.01 -7.08
CA LEU A 128 2.79 -7.89 -6.74
C LEU A 128 3.22 -9.30 -6.36
N VAL A 129 4.05 -9.95 -7.20
CA VAL A 129 4.47 -11.33 -6.98
C VAL A 129 5.21 -11.48 -5.64
N ALA A 130 6.11 -10.55 -5.33
CA ALA A 130 6.85 -10.54 -4.07
C ALA A 130 5.93 -10.30 -2.86
N ASN A 131 4.94 -9.40 -2.98
CA ASN A 131 3.99 -9.10 -1.92
C ASN A 131 2.99 -10.25 -1.70
N LEU A 132 2.54 -10.95 -2.75
CA LEU A 132 1.73 -12.17 -2.64
C LEU A 132 2.51 -13.28 -1.93
N ALA A 133 3.76 -13.50 -2.30
CA ALA A 133 4.63 -14.48 -1.65
C ALA A 133 4.84 -14.14 -0.15
N ALA A 134 5.08 -12.87 0.18
CA ALA A 134 5.19 -12.41 1.56
C ALA A 134 3.88 -12.56 2.35
N ALA A 135 2.73 -12.53 1.67
CA ALA A 135 1.42 -12.82 2.24
C ALA A 135 1.14 -14.32 2.40
N GLY A 136 2.07 -15.20 1.99
CA GLY A 136 1.91 -16.66 2.03
C GLY A 136 1.09 -17.22 0.87
N ILE A 137 0.95 -16.48 -0.23
CA ILE A 137 0.22 -16.92 -1.43
C ILE A 137 1.24 -17.41 -2.45
N ASP A 138 1.22 -18.72 -2.72
CA ASP A 138 2.00 -19.36 -3.78
C ASP A 138 1.32 -19.11 -5.14
N ARG A 139 2.03 -18.50 -6.09
CA ARG A 139 1.55 -18.27 -7.45
C ARG A 139 1.18 -19.57 -8.20
N ASN A 140 1.80 -20.70 -7.84
CA ASN A 140 1.49 -22.01 -8.42
C ASN A 140 0.19 -22.61 -7.87
N ALA A 141 -0.30 -22.10 -6.74
CA ALA A 141 -1.57 -22.53 -6.14
C ALA A 141 -2.77 -21.70 -6.60
N VAL A 142 -2.56 -20.67 -7.45
CA VAL A 142 -3.65 -19.88 -8.00
C VAL A 142 -4.41 -20.70 -9.03
N ASP A 143 -5.72 -20.85 -8.80
CA ASP A 143 -6.63 -21.60 -9.69
C ASP A 143 -7.18 -20.72 -10.84
N VAL A 144 -7.34 -19.40 -10.57
CA VAL A 144 -8.00 -18.49 -11.51
C VAL A 144 -7.31 -17.12 -11.46
N VAL A 145 -7.06 -16.55 -12.63
CA VAL A 145 -6.71 -15.12 -12.78
C VAL A 145 -7.86 -14.42 -13.53
N ILE A 146 -8.36 -13.35 -12.94
CA ILE A 146 -9.41 -12.52 -13.55
C ILE A 146 -8.76 -11.21 -13.98
N ILE A 147 -8.77 -10.89 -15.26
CA ILE A 147 -8.29 -9.61 -15.80
C ILE A 147 -9.50 -8.71 -15.97
N SER A 148 -9.49 -7.56 -15.32
CA SER A 148 -10.60 -6.60 -15.39
C SER A 148 -10.69 -5.93 -16.75
N HIS A 149 -9.53 -5.55 -17.33
CA HIS A 149 -9.38 -5.00 -18.67
C HIS A 149 -7.92 -5.07 -19.15
N TYR A 150 -7.63 -4.77 -20.44
CA TYR A 150 -6.34 -5.01 -21.08
C TYR A 150 -5.32 -3.87 -20.94
N HIS A 151 -5.44 -2.96 -19.99
CA HIS A 151 -4.35 -2.03 -19.71
C HIS A 151 -3.17 -2.74 -19.04
N GLY A 152 -1.96 -2.23 -19.29
CA GLY A 152 -0.73 -2.90 -18.88
C GLY A 152 -0.55 -3.07 -17.36
N ASP A 153 -1.11 -2.17 -16.56
CA ASP A 153 -1.10 -2.24 -15.10
C ASP A 153 -2.07 -3.29 -14.53
N HIS A 154 -2.86 -3.94 -15.39
CA HIS A 154 -3.78 -5.03 -15.03
C HIS A 154 -3.33 -6.39 -15.58
N MET A 155 -2.68 -6.43 -16.76
CA MET A 155 -2.37 -7.68 -17.43
C MET A 155 -0.88 -7.99 -17.61
N ASN A 156 0.04 -7.02 -17.50
CA ASN A 156 1.45 -7.25 -17.79
C ASN A 156 2.11 -8.27 -16.83
N GLY A 157 1.57 -8.45 -15.64
CA GLY A 157 2.04 -9.45 -14.69
C GLY A 157 1.61 -10.89 -14.98
N LEU A 158 0.95 -11.16 -16.11
CA LEU A 158 0.67 -12.55 -16.56
C LEU A 158 1.95 -13.30 -16.95
N LEU A 159 3.00 -12.58 -17.35
CA LEU A 159 4.29 -13.15 -17.69
C LEU A 159 5.39 -12.64 -16.76
N MET A 160 6.34 -13.53 -16.48
CA MET A 160 7.59 -13.21 -15.82
C MET A 160 8.60 -12.61 -16.85
N ASP A 161 9.74 -12.12 -16.36
CA ASP A 161 10.81 -11.54 -17.20
C ASP A 161 11.34 -12.51 -18.28
N ASP A 162 11.28 -13.82 -18.03
CA ASP A 162 11.71 -14.88 -18.94
C ASP A 162 10.60 -15.37 -19.88
N ASN A 163 9.46 -14.68 -19.92
CA ASN A 163 8.24 -15.04 -20.64
C ASN A 163 7.54 -16.33 -20.14
N SER A 164 7.92 -16.88 -19.02
CA SER A 164 7.14 -17.95 -18.37
C SER A 164 5.85 -17.39 -17.76
N LEU A 165 4.85 -18.25 -17.61
CA LEU A 165 3.59 -17.86 -16.96
C LEU A 165 3.81 -17.54 -15.49
N THR A 166 3.32 -16.40 -15.05
CA THR A 166 3.36 -16.04 -13.61
C THR A 166 2.48 -16.98 -12.77
N TYR A 167 1.34 -17.39 -13.32
CA TYR A 167 0.37 -18.28 -12.67
C TYR A 167 0.17 -19.54 -13.54
N PRO A 168 1.11 -20.50 -13.53
CA PRO A 168 1.18 -21.56 -14.55
C PRO A 168 0.01 -22.56 -14.49
N ASN A 169 -0.71 -22.63 -13.38
CA ASN A 169 -1.82 -23.57 -13.19
C ASN A 169 -3.19 -22.88 -13.23
N ALA A 170 -3.23 -21.56 -13.44
CA ALA A 170 -4.46 -20.79 -13.40
C ALA A 170 -5.20 -20.78 -14.75
N GLU A 171 -6.53 -20.88 -14.70
CA GLU A 171 -7.40 -20.46 -15.77
C GLU A 171 -7.43 -18.93 -15.83
N ILE A 172 -7.33 -18.34 -17.03
CA ILE A 172 -7.37 -16.87 -17.22
C ILE A 172 -8.75 -16.49 -17.73
N LEU A 173 -9.47 -15.69 -16.95
CA LEU A 173 -10.78 -15.15 -17.30
C LEU A 173 -10.65 -13.68 -17.68
N VAL A 174 -11.26 -13.31 -18.80
CA VAL A 174 -11.29 -11.93 -19.32
C VAL A 174 -12.72 -11.55 -19.68
N PRO A 175 -13.12 -10.27 -19.58
CA PRO A 175 -14.41 -9.82 -20.08
C PRO A 175 -14.54 -10.03 -21.59
N ALA A 176 -15.68 -10.56 -22.02
CA ALA A 176 -15.91 -10.81 -23.45
C ALA A 176 -15.75 -9.55 -24.33
N LYS A 177 -16.08 -8.37 -23.80
CA LYS A 177 -15.90 -7.09 -24.50
C LYS A 177 -14.42 -6.75 -24.73
N GLU A 178 -13.57 -6.97 -23.74
CA GLU A 178 -12.12 -6.77 -23.87
C GLU A 178 -11.51 -7.70 -24.92
N HIS A 179 -12.01 -8.96 -24.99
CA HIS A 179 -11.51 -9.94 -25.96
C HIS A 179 -11.93 -9.64 -27.40
N GLN A 180 -12.98 -8.84 -27.61
CA GLN A 180 -13.48 -8.45 -28.93
C GLN A 180 -12.83 -7.17 -29.47
N TYR A 181 -12.07 -6.47 -28.64
CA TYR A 181 -11.42 -5.20 -28.96
C TYR A 181 -10.02 -5.41 -29.50
#